data_647db42778f84cb7cc6b9e71bf5b68a6
#
_entry.id   647db42778f84cb7cc6b9e71bf5b68a6
#
_cell.length_a   1.000
_cell.length_b   1.000
_cell.length_c   1.000
_cell.angle_alpha   90.00
_cell.angle_beta   90.00
_cell.angle_gamma   90.00
#
_symmetry.space_group_name_H-M   'P 1'
#
loop_
_entity.id
_entity.type
_entity.pdbx_description
1 polymer ?
#
loop_
_entity_poly.entity_id
_entity_poly.type
_entity_poly.pdbx_seq_one_letter_code
_entity_poly.pdbx_strand_id
1 'polypeptide(L)'
;MKQSFKTSKLYYGFPIFILGYQNQNFGHNITTCSSSYSLGDWVVIGVVERANAAEQIKHYQKFTVNIPDENLMLEMEQAGFISHREKLKHLGLDHEISEQTQSPILEACPVVLECQVDRIIEEDGICHIFAKIIERLVNSELLDDKGHFKNDRFSPTYFMGDGHQRVYRYLDNRVDPMGSFIKKVRMKDVKS
;
A
#
# COMPACT_ATOMS: atom_id res chain seq x y z
N MET A 1 22.65 18.56 16.42
CA MET A 1 21.94 18.39 17.74
C MET A 1 20.51 17.99 17.46
N LYS A 2 19.94 17.01 18.19
CA LYS A 2 18.50 16.65 18.11
C LYS A 2 17.72 17.54 19.08
N GLN A 3 16.48 17.91 18.70
CA GLN A 3 15.56 18.64 19.56
C GLN A 3 14.18 17.98 19.55
N SER A 4 13.39 18.24 20.60
CA SER A 4 12.03 17.73 20.66
C SER A 4 11.16 18.39 19.58
N PHE A 5 10.43 17.56 18.81
CA PHE A 5 9.49 18.00 17.80
C PHE A 5 8.06 17.68 18.24
N LYS A 6 7.33 18.72 18.60
CA LYS A 6 5.95 18.57 19.07
C LYS A 6 4.99 18.52 17.91
N THR A 7 4.64 17.32 17.47
CA THR A 7 3.62 17.08 16.44
C THR A 7 2.76 15.90 16.84
N SER A 8 1.49 15.92 16.44
CA SER A 8 0.58 14.78 16.60
C SER A 8 0.72 13.74 15.49
N LYS A 9 1.44 14.08 14.39
CA LYS A 9 1.59 13.23 13.21
C LYS A 9 2.98 13.41 12.63
N LEU A 10 3.67 12.29 12.39
CA LEU A 10 4.95 12.27 11.70
C LEU A 10 4.96 11.08 10.73
N TYR A 11 4.95 11.39 9.44
CA TYR A 11 5.04 10.41 8.36
C TYR A 11 6.45 10.48 7.76
N TYR A 12 7.20 9.40 7.85
CA TYR A 12 8.62 9.34 7.48
C TYR A 12 8.90 8.50 6.24
N GLY A 13 7.89 8.33 5.38
CA GLY A 13 7.99 7.57 4.13
C GLY A 13 7.17 6.28 4.20
N PHE A 14 5.85 6.40 4.16
CA PHE A 14 4.94 5.25 4.08
C PHE A 14 4.51 5.03 2.63
N PRO A 15 4.54 3.81 2.09
CA PRO A 15 4.03 3.56 0.75
C PRO A 15 2.53 3.83 0.71
N ILE A 16 2.07 4.43 -0.38
CA ILE A 16 0.64 4.63 -0.61
C ILE A 16 0.09 3.41 -1.31
N PHE A 17 -1.14 3.06 -0.97
CA PHE A 17 -1.88 1.98 -1.62
C PHE A 17 -3.37 2.30 -1.66
N ILE A 18 -4.07 1.66 -2.57
CA ILE A 18 -5.52 1.72 -2.71
C ILE A 18 -6.10 0.41 -2.19
N LEU A 19 -6.86 0.47 -1.10
CA LEU A 19 -7.64 -0.67 -0.62
C LEU A 19 -8.84 -0.90 -1.54
N GLY A 20 -8.98 -2.12 -2.05
CA GLY A 20 -10.18 -2.61 -2.69
C GLY A 20 -10.94 -3.52 -1.73
N TYR A 21 -12.24 -3.36 -1.63
CA TYR A 21 -13.07 -4.12 -0.70
C TYR A 21 -14.52 -4.26 -1.18
N GLN A 22 -15.20 -5.33 -0.74
CA GLN A 22 -16.63 -5.47 -0.91
C GLN A 22 -17.37 -4.39 -0.12
N ASN A 23 -18.48 -3.92 -0.64
CA ASN A 23 -19.28 -2.87 -0.02
C ASN A 23 -20.77 -3.19 -0.10
N GLN A 24 -21.45 -3.18 1.03
CA GLN A 24 -22.88 -3.52 1.12
C GLN A 24 -23.79 -2.62 0.28
N ASN A 25 -23.42 -1.33 0.12
CA ASN A 25 -24.25 -0.36 -0.60
C ASN A 25 -23.91 -0.27 -2.10
N PHE A 26 -22.66 -0.55 -2.48
CA PHE A 26 -22.17 -0.33 -3.83
C PHE A 26 -21.64 -1.60 -4.51
N GLY A 27 -21.81 -2.77 -3.88
CA GLY A 27 -21.17 -4.01 -4.31
C GLY A 27 -19.68 -4.00 -4.01
N HIS A 28 -18.92 -3.05 -4.57
CA HIS A 28 -17.48 -2.89 -4.35
C HIS A 28 -17.11 -1.42 -4.18
N ASN A 29 -16.00 -1.15 -3.50
CA ASN A 29 -15.48 0.20 -3.39
C ASN A 29 -13.97 0.20 -3.11
N ILE A 30 -13.37 1.39 -3.12
CA ILE A 30 -11.95 1.61 -2.88
C ILE A 30 -11.71 2.78 -1.91
N THR A 31 -10.51 2.82 -1.31
CA THR A 31 -10.04 4.00 -0.57
C THR A 31 -8.52 4.03 -0.51
N THR A 32 -7.92 5.22 -0.45
CA THR A 32 -6.47 5.38 -0.35
C THR A 32 -6.02 5.34 1.10
N CYS A 33 -4.95 4.60 1.33
CA CYS A 33 -4.29 4.45 2.63
C CYS A 33 -2.77 4.52 2.48
N SER A 34 -2.06 4.70 3.62
CA SER A 34 -0.59 4.71 3.65
C SER A 34 0.00 4.01 4.88
N SER A 35 -0.82 3.57 5.81
CA SER A 35 -0.34 2.93 7.05
C SER A 35 -0.30 1.43 6.86
N SER A 36 0.86 0.89 6.48
CA SER A 36 1.04 -0.54 6.29
C SER A 36 2.49 -0.98 6.49
N TYR A 37 2.64 -2.26 6.79
CA TYR A 37 3.89 -3.00 6.59
C TYR A 37 3.59 -4.44 6.20
N SER A 38 4.54 -5.09 5.53
CA SER A 38 4.46 -6.52 5.23
C SER A 38 5.73 -7.26 5.64
N LEU A 39 5.57 -8.49 6.09
CA LEU A 39 6.67 -9.39 6.43
C LEU A 39 6.26 -10.85 6.15
N GLY A 40 6.98 -11.52 5.26
CA GLY A 40 6.60 -12.86 4.78
C GLY A 40 5.22 -12.84 4.14
N ASP A 41 4.34 -13.70 4.61
CA ASP A 41 2.95 -13.78 4.13
C ASP A 41 1.96 -12.94 4.95
N TRP A 42 2.47 -11.99 5.70
CA TRP A 42 1.64 -11.08 6.47
C TRP A 42 1.66 -9.67 5.90
N VAL A 43 0.50 -9.02 5.92
CA VAL A 43 0.37 -7.57 5.82
C VAL A 43 -0.42 -7.06 7.02
N VAL A 44 0.02 -5.93 7.55
CA VAL A 44 -0.72 -5.20 8.59
C VAL A 44 -1.02 -3.81 8.07
N ILE A 45 -2.28 -3.43 8.15
CA ILE A 45 -2.74 -2.08 7.74
C ILE A 45 -3.43 -1.39 8.90
N GLY A 46 -3.25 -0.06 8.98
CA GLY A 46 -3.98 0.81 9.89
C GLY A 46 -5.06 1.59 9.16
N VAL A 47 -6.31 1.46 9.57
CA VAL A 47 -7.45 2.18 8.99
C VAL A 47 -8.22 2.87 10.11
N VAL A 48 -8.65 4.11 9.87
CA VAL A 48 -9.51 4.82 10.85
C VAL A 48 -10.78 4.02 11.09
N GLU A 49 -11.11 3.73 12.35
CA GLU A 49 -12.21 2.85 12.75
C GLU A 49 -13.56 3.26 12.15
N ARG A 50 -13.85 4.57 12.10
CA ARG A 50 -15.09 5.12 11.52
C ARG A 50 -15.11 5.16 9.98
N ALA A 51 -14.05 4.72 9.31
CA ALA A 51 -14.02 4.70 7.85
C ALA A 51 -14.88 3.55 7.32
N ASN A 52 -15.61 3.80 6.24
CA ASN A 52 -16.42 2.76 5.59
C ASN A 52 -15.60 1.50 5.24
N ALA A 53 -14.34 1.67 4.80
CA ALA A 53 -13.46 0.54 4.53
C ALA A 53 -13.24 -0.36 5.76
N ALA A 54 -13.07 0.23 6.96
CA ALA A 54 -12.91 -0.55 8.20
C ALA A 54 -14.16 -1.38 8.51
N GLU A 55 -15.34 -0.78 8.41
CA GLU A 55 -16.63 -1.47 8.59
C GLU A 55 -16.79 -2.63 7.62
N GLN A 56 -16.58 -2.38 6.33
CA GLN A 56 -16.76 -3.39 5.29
C GLN A 56 -15.73 -4.52 5.39
N ILE A 57 -14.47 -4.21 5.69
CA ILE A 57 -13.42 -5.24 5.89
C ILE A 57 -13.71 -6.07 7.15
N LYS A 58 -14.25 -5.48 8.22
CA LYS A 58 -14.74 -6.24 9.39
C LYS A 58 -15.83 -7.25 9.01
N HIS A 59 -16.73 -6.85 8.11
CA HIS A 59 -17.86 -7.70 7.69
C HIS A 59 -17.40 -8.82 6.74
N TYR A 60 -16.69 -8.48 5.66
CA TYR A 60 -16.33 -9.42 4.60
C TYR A 60 -15.03 -10.20 4.86
N GLN A 61 -14.19 -9.73 5.77
CA GLN A 61 -12.94 -10.36 6.18
C GLN A 61 -11.92 -10.54 5.04
N LYS A 62 -12.06 -9.83 3.94
CA LYS A 62 -11.22 -9.90 2.75
C LYS A 62 -11.05 -8.51 2.13
N PHE A 63 -9.91 -8.29 1.48
CA PHE A 63 -9.62 -7.06 0.76
C PHE A 63 -8.43 -7.24 -0.19
N THR A 64 -8.22 -6.26 -1.08
CA THR A 64 -7.00 -6.15 -1.88
C THR A 64 -6.20 -4.91 -1.49
N VAL A 65 -4.88 -5.00 -1.60
CA VAL A 65 -3.95 -3.88 -1.51
C VAL A 65 -3.41 -3.65 -2.92
N ASN A 66 -3.93 -2.64 -3.60
CA ASN A 66 -3.51 -2.25 -4.93
C ASN A 66 -2.44 -1.17 -4.80
N ILE A 67 -1.21 -1.42 -5.25
CA ILE A 67 -0.08 -0.52 -5.09
C ILE A 67 0.11 0.25 -6.40
N PRO A 68 -0.25 1.55 -6.43
CA PRO A 68 -0.12 2.38 -7.63
C PRO A 68 1.33 2.83 -7.84
N ASP A 69 1.62 3.23 -9.04
CA ASP A 69 2.78 4.07 -9.36
C ASP A 69 2.40 5.56 -9.45
N GLU A 70 3.33 6.39 -9.89
CA GLU A 70 3.15 7.85 -10.00
C GLU A 70 2.12 8.29 -11.05
N ASN A 71 1.66 7.39 -11.93
CA ASN A 71 0.70 7.73 -12.98
C ASN A 71 -0.74 7.85 -12.47
N LEU A 72 -1.04 7.33 -11.28
CA LEU A 72 -2.37 7.32 -10.67
C LEU A 72 -2.58 8.36 -9.56
N MET A 73 -1.79 9.44 -9.54
CA MET A 73 -1.83 10.41 -8.45
C MET A 73 -3.18 11.08 -8.26
N LEU A 74 -3.87 11.45 -9.35
CA LEU A 74 -5.17 12.11 -9.28
C LEU A 74 -6.24 11.15 -8.73
N GLU A 75 -6.35 9.95 -9.28
CA GLU A 75 -7.31 8.94 -8.88
C GLU A 75 -7.07 8.49 -7.44
N MET A 76 -5.80 8.37 -7.06
CA MET A 76 -5.38 8.04 -5.70
C MET A 76 -5.83 9.09 -4.68
N GLU A 77 -5.64 10.39 -4.97
CA GLU A 77 -6.14 11.46 -4.12
C GLU A 77 -7.67 11.46 -4.05
N GLN A 78 -8.32 11.35 -5.18
CA GLN A 78 -9.78 11.33 -5.24
C GLN A 78 -10.36 10.12 -4.47
N ALA A 79 -9.77 8.95 -4.59
CA ALA A 79 -10.17 7.76 -3.82
C ALA A 79 -10.03 7.97 -2.30
N GLY A 80 -9.05 8.78 -1.85
CA GLY A 80 -8.84 9.14 -0.46
C GLY A 80 -9.79 10.22 0.08
N PHE A 81 -10.07 11.25 -0.74
CA PHE A 81 -10.83 12.43 -0.30
C PHE A 81 -12.34 12.34 -0.53
N ILE A 82 -12.78 11.60 -1.54
CA ILE A 82 -14.20 11.42 -1.82
C ILE A 82 -14.80 10.43 -0.82
N SER A 83 -15.97 10.78 -0.26
CA SER A 83 -16.72 9.93 0.67
C SER A 83 -18.15 9.70 0.18
N HIS A 84 -18.80 8.65 0.69
CA HIS A 84 -20.22 8.32 0.44
C HIS A 84 -20.60 8.16 -1.05
N ARG A 85 -19.68 7.65 -1.87
CA ARG A 85 -19.89 7.38 -3.30
C ARG A 85 -19.31 6.03 -3.71
N GLU A 86 -19.86 5.50 -4.79
CA GLU A 86 -19.28 4.38 -5.55
C GLU A 86 -18.06 4.90 -6.32
N LYS A 87 -16.87 4.78 -5.73
CA LYS A 87 -15.66 5.44 -6.24
C LYS A 87 -15.14 4.80 -7.52
N LEU A 88 -15.24 3.48 -7.67
CA LEU A 88 -14.78 2.78 -8.87
C LEU A 88 -15.44 3.36 -10.12
N LYS A 89 -16.75 3.46 -10.13
CA LYS A 89 -17.51 4.04 -11.24
C LYS A 89 -17.27 5.54 -11.38
N HIS A 90 -17.21 6.26 -10.26
CA HIS A 90 -17.04 7.71 -10.29
C HIS A 90 -15.69 8.13 -10.86
N LEU A 91 -14.63 7.37 -10.59
CA LEU A 91 -13.28 7.63 -11.07
C LEU A 91 -12.98 6.99 -12.43
N GLY A 92 -13.89 6.13 -12.93
CA GLY A 92 -13.70 5.44 -14.20
C GLY A 92 -12.49 4.49 -14.21
N LEU A 93 -12.19 3.88 -13.04
CA LEU A 93 -11.08 2.96 -12.90
C LEU A 93 -11.46 1.57 -13.40
N ASP A 94 -10.71 1.09 -14.39
CA ASP A 94 -10.80 -0.27 -14.88
C ASP A 94 -10.33 -1.25 -13.82
N HIS A 95 -11.10 -2.30 -13.61
CA HIS A 95 -10.84 -3.29 -12.57
C HIS A 95 -11.53 -4.61 -12.87
N GLU A 96 -10.98 -5.65 -12.31
CA GLU A 96 -11.63 -6.95 -12.20
C GLU A 96 -11.96 -7.27 -10.73
N ILE A 97 -12.85 -8.22 -10.51
CA ILE A 97 -13.16 -8.70 -9.17
C ILE A 97 -12.44 -10.02 -8.94
N SER A 98 -11.59 -10.04 -7.92
CA SER A 98 -10.87 -11.24 -7.52
C SER A 98 -11.84 -12.40 -7.23
N GLU A 99 -11.54 -13.57 -7.74
CA GLU A 99 -12.28 -14.80 -7.41
C GLU A 99 -12.07 -15.21 -5.94
N GLN A 100 -10.89 -14.95 -5.39
CA GLN A 100 -10.52 -15.38 -4.03
C GLN A 100 -11.04 -14.42 -2.95
N THR A 101 -10.87 -13.11 -3.16
CA THR A 101 -11.23 -12.11 -2.15
C THR A 101 -12.57 -11.43 -2.43
N GLN A 102 -13.12 -11.57 -3.63
CA GLN A 102 -14.31 -10.83 -4.08
C GLN A 102 -14.13 -9.32 -3.93
N SER A 103 -12.90 -8.85 -4.10
CA SER A 103 -12.51 -7.44 -3.95
C SER A 103 -11.90 -6.90 -5.24
N PRO A 104 -11.96 -5.59 -5.50
CA PRO A 104 -11.43 -5.00 -6.74
C PRO A 104 -9.93 -5.15 -6.87
N ILE A 105 -9.47 -5.61 -8.03
CA ILE A 105 -8.10 -5.57 -8.53
C ILE A 105 -8.06 -4.47 -9.58
N LEU A 106 -7.34 -3.39 -9.33
CA LEU A 106 -7.25 -2.25 -10.23
C LEU A 106 -6.22 -2.54 -11.34
N GLU A 107 -6.64 -2.48 -12.61
CA GLU A 107 -5.75 -2.76 -13.75
C GLU A 107 -4.57 -1.80 -13.82
N ALA A 108 -4.77 -0.54 -13.43
CA ALA A 108 -3.73 0.48 -13.43
C ALA A 108 -2.73 0.35 -12.27
N CYS A 109 -2.92 -0.59 -11.32
CA CYS A 109 -1.99 -0.85 -10.23
C CYS A 109 -1.07 -2.03 -10.56
N PRO A 110 0.23 -1.79 -10.79
CA PRO A 110 1.13 -2.83 -11.28
C PRO A 110 1.44 -3.94 -10.28
N VAL A 111 1.14 -3.74 -9.00
CA VAL A 111 1.29 -4.75 -7.93
C VAL A 111 0.04 -4.80 -7.09
N VAL A 112 -0.51 -5.99 -6.87
CA VAL A 112 -1.69 -6.20 -6.02
C VAL A 112 -1.44 -7.36 -5.04
N LEU A 113 -1.85 -7.18 -3.79
CA LEU A 113 -1.89 -8.23 -2.78
C LEU A 113 -3.34 -8.58 -2.48
N GLU A 114 -3.70 -9.83 -2.59
CA GLU A 114 -4.99 -10.35 -2.16
C GLU A 114 -4.88 -10.84 -0.73
N CYS A 115 -5.78 -10.39 0.13
CA CYS A 115 -5.62 -10.51 1.56
C CYS A 115 -6.86 -11.09 2.25
N GLN A 116 -6.60 -12.05 3.16
CA GLN A 116 -7.58 -12.62 4.08
C GLN A 116 -7.29 -12.13 5.49
N VAL A 117 -8.26 -11.51 6.14
CA VAL A 117 -8.14 -11.06 7.53
C VAL A 117 -7.94 -12.25 8.47
N ASP A 118 -6.98 -12.14 9.36
CA ASP A 118 -6.73 -13.08 10.47
C ASP A 118 -7.35 -12.53 11.76
N ARG A 119 -7.04 -11.28 12.09
CA ARG A 119 -7.61 -10.59 13.25
C ARG A 119 -7.59 -9.08 13.08
N ILE A 120 -8.45 -8.42 13.83
CA ILE A 120 -8.51 -6.94 13.90
C ILE A 120 -8.38 -6.54 15.37
N ILE A 121 -7.52 -5.57 15.64
CA ILE A 121 -7.39 -4.93 16.96
C ILE A 121 -7.87 -3.49 16.81
N GLU A 122 -8.84 -3.10 17.61
CA GLU A 122 -9.39 -1.74 17.65
C GLU A 122 -8.85 -1.03 18.88
N GLU A 123 -8.10 0.04 18.64
CA GLU A 123 -7.48 0.83 19.70
C GLU A 123 -7.39 2.30 19.29
N ASP A 124 -7.77 3.20 20.17
CA ASP A 124 -7.70 4.67 19.98
C ASP A 124 -8.31 5.17 18.66
N GLY A 125 -9.42 4.54 18.21
CA GLY A 125 -10.13 4.91 16.98
C GLY A 125 -9.44 4.43 15.69
N ILE A 126 -8.53 3.48 15.80
CA ILE A 126 -7.81 2.86 14.68
C ILE A 126 -8.08 1.35 14.69
N CYS A 127 -8.39 0.81 13.52
CA CYS A 127 -8.40 -0.63 13.28
C CYS A 127 -7.03 -1.06 12.77
N HIS A 128 -6.33 -1.86 13.54
CA HIS A 128 -5.12 -2.57 13.13
C HIS A 128 -5.54 -3.92 12.54
N ILE A 129 -5.50 -4.03 11.23
CA ILE A 129 -5.96 -5.21 10.49
C ILE A 129 -4.76 -6.08 10.16
N PHE A 130 -4.70 -7.26 10.77
CA PHE A 130 -3.70 -8.28 10.49
C PHE A 130 -4.27 -9.26 9.46
N ALA A 131 -3.63 -9.40 8.32
CA ALA A 131 -4.11 -10.24 7.24
C ALA A 131 -3.02 -11.12 6.65
N LYS A 132 -3.40 -12.29 6.16
CA LYS A 132 -2.57 -13.15 5.33
C LYS A 132 -2.65 -12.70 3.88
N ILE A 133 -1.51 -12.60 3.24
CA ILE A 133 -1.41 -12.44 1.80
C ILE A 133 -1.61 -13.83 1.19
N ILE A 134 -2.71 -14.02 0.49
CA ILE A 134 -3.09 -15.30 -0.12
C ILE A 134 -2.66 -15.38 -1.59
N GLU A 135 -2.48 -14.22 -2.24
CA GLU A 135 -1.96 -14.11 -3.60
C GLU A 135 -1.22 -12.79 -3.79
N ARG A 136 -0.24 -12.80 -4.70
CA ARG A 136 0.52 -11.62 -5.14
C ARG A 136 0.46 -11.53 -6.65
N LEU A 137 -0.18 -10.51 -7.16
CA LEU A 137 -0.31 -10.25 -8.59
C LEU A 137 0.65 -9.13 -8.99
N VAL A 138 1.34 -9.31 -10.09
CA VAL A 138 2.32 -8.36 -10.60
C VAL A 138 2.19 -8.30 -12.12
N ASN A 139 2.22 -7.10 -12.67
CA ASN A 139 2.26 -6.94 -14.13
C ASN A 139 3.47 -7.70 -14.72
N SER A 140 3.26 -8.46 -15.77
CA SER A 140 4.28 -9.32 -16.39
C SER A 140 5.54 -8.55 -16.80
N GLU A 141 5.43 -7.30 -17.17
CA GLU A 141 6.56 -6.42 -17.52
C GLU A 141 7.51 -6.13 -16.35
N LEU A 142 7.01 -6.25 -15.11
CA LEU A 142 7.83 -6.15 -13.88
C LEU A 142 8.53 -7.44 -13.50
N LEU A 143 8.39 -8.50 -14.29
CA LEU A 143 9.09 -9.76 -14.08
C LEU A 143 10.14 -9.99 -15.18
N ASP A 144 11.28 -10.57 -14.82
CA ASP A 144 12.27 -11.04 -15.77
C ASP A 144 11.86 -12.43 -16.32
N ASP A 145 12.64 -12.97 -17.28
CA ASP A 145 12.39 -14.27 -17.90
C ASP A 145 12.45 -15.44 -16.90
N LYS A 146 12.94 -15.22 -15.68
CA LYS A 146 13.00 -16.20 -14.58
C LYS A 146 11.91 -15.99 -13.54
N GLY A 147 11.05 -15.00 -13.75
CA GLY A 147 10.00 -14.61 -12.80
C GLY A 147 10.49 -13.80 -11.61
N HIS A 148 11.69 -13.19 -11.67
CA HIS A 148 12.17 -12.31 -10.61
C HIS A 148 11.66 -10.88 -10.83
N PHE A 149 11.33 -10.21 -9.74
CA PHE A 149 10.83 -8.84 -9.75
C PHE A 149 11.92 -7.83 -10.15
N LYS A 150 11.64 -7.02 -11.17
CA LYS A 150 12.48 -5.91 -11.64
C LYS A 150 12.24 -4.68 -10.78
N ASN A 151 12.92 -4.59 -9.65
CA ASN A 151 12.69 -3.52 -8.68
C ASN A 151 13.10 -2.12 -9.14
N ASP A 152 13.88 -2.00 -10.22
CA ASP A 152 14.26 -0.76 -10.89
C ASP A 152 13.21 -0.22 -11.86
N ARG A 153 12.15 -0.99 -12.12
CA ARG A 153 11.05 -0.66 -13.01
C ARG A 153 9.74 -0.31 -12.32
N PHE A 154 9.72 -0.40 -11.00
CA PHE A 154 8.55 -0.09 -10.20
C PHE A 154 8.85 1.06 -9.24
N SER A 155 8.08 2.13 -9.34
CA SER A 155 8.25 3.36 -8.56
C SER A 155 6.98 3.67 -7.74
N PRO A 156 6.77 3.01 -6.60
CA PRO A 156 5.65 3.32 -5.72
C PRO A 156 5.82 4.72 -5.12
N THR A 157 4.69 5.38 -4.89
CA THR A 157 4.67 6.72 -4.28
C THR A 157 4.66 6.61 -2.76
N TYR A 158 5.38 7.52 -2.10
CA TYR A 158 5.48 7.60 -0.65
C TYR A 158 4.81 8.83 -0.08
N PHE A 159 4.21 8.68 1.08
CA PHE A 159 3.57 9.73 1.86
C PHE A 159 4.49 10.17 3.00
N MET A 160 4.79 11.46 3.08
CA MET A 160 5.66 12.04 4.09
C MET A 160 5.09 13.34 4.65
N GLY A 161 5.62 13.76 5.81
CA GLY A 161 5.30 15.05 6.40
C GLY A 161 4.81 14.97 7.84
N ASP A 162 4.12 16.00 8.29
CA ASP A 162 3.66 16.13 9.65
C ASP A 162 2.24 16.72 9.74
N GLY A 163 1.89 17.32 10.89
CA GLY A 163 0.61 17.98 11.10
C GLY A 163 0.42 19.28 10.29
N HIS A 164 1.50 19.90 9.80
CA HIS A 164 1.46 21.15 9.04
C HIS A 164 1.41 20.94 7.54
N GLN A 165 2.29 20.09 7.05
CA GLN A 165 2.40 19.79 5.61
C GLN A 165 2.63 18.31 5.36
N ARG A 166 1.89 17.77 4.41
CA ARG A 166 2.02 16.41 3.91
C ARG A 166 2.30 16.47 2.41
N VAL A 167 3.23 15.62 1.97
CA VAL A 167 3.72 15.60 0.59
C VAL A 167 3.86 14.18 0.08
N TYR A 168 3.83 14.04 -1.23
CA TYR A 168 4.23 12.81 -1.90
C TYR A 168 5.73 12.86 -2.21
N ARG A 169 6.39 11.72 -2.10
CA ARG A 169 7.77 11.53 -2.49
C ARG A 169 7.86 10.35 -3.44
N TYR A 170 8.72 10.49 -4.43
CA TYR A 170 9.00 9.48 -5.44
C TYR A 170 10.38 8.90 -5.19
N LEU A 171 10.61 7.65 -5.65
CA LEU A 171 11.93 7.05 -5.63
C LEU A 171 12.81 7.67 -6.71
N ASP A 172 14.11 7.74 -6.45
CA ASP A 172 15.10 8.02 -7.49
C ASP A 172 15.60 6.67 -8.08
N ASN A 173 16.27 6.75 -9.23
CA ASN A 173 16.75 5.57 -9.96
C ASN A 173 18.00 4.92 -9.35
N ARG A 174 18.45 5.33 -8.16
CA ARG A 174 19.62 4.75 -7.50
C ARG A 174 19.27 3.44 -6.84
N VAL A 175 20.00 2.39 -7.20
CA VAL A 175 19.83 1.05 -6.65
C VAL A 175 21.16 0.53 -6.15
N ASP A 176 21.23 0.13 -4.90
CA ASP A 176 22.36 -0.59 -4.30
C ASP A 176 21.90 -1.99 -3.86
N PRO A 177 22.50 -3.07 -4.36
CA PRO A 177 22.15 -4.41 -3.91
C PRO A 177 22.37 -4.58 -2.41
N MET A 178 21.45 -5.26 -1.74
CA MET A 178 21.57 -5.56 -0.31
C MET A 178 22.89 -6.27 -0.02
N GLY A 179 23.62 -5.82 1.01
CA GLY A 179 24.94 -6.34 1.39
C GLY A 179 26.12 -5.72 0.64
N SER A 180 25.90 -4.85 -0.36
CA SER A 180 26.99 -4.18 -1.11
C SER A 180 27.91 -3.35 -0.20
N PHE A 181 27.36 -2.67 0.79
CA PHE A 181 28.12 -1.84 1.74
C PHE A 181 29.01 -2.68 2.66
N ILE A 182 28.56 -3.83 3.12
CA ILE A 182 29.36 -4.76 3.95
C ILE A 182 30.56 -5.30 3.14
N LYS A 183 30.36 -5.62 1.86
CA LYS A 183 31.43 -6.08 0.98
C LYS A 183 32.51 -5.01 0.80
N LYS A 184 32.13 -3.73 0.67
CA LYS A 184 33.06 -2.60 0.55
C LYS A 184 33.95 -2.45 1.79
N VAL A 185 33.45 -2.72 2.99
CA VAL A 185 34.25 -2.66 4.25
C VAL A 185 35.27 -3.81 4.28
N ARG A 186 34.86 -5.05 4.07
CA ARG A 186 35.73 -6.23 4.05
C ARG A 186 36.88 -6.12 3.04
N MET A 187 36.67 -5.45 1.91
CA MET A 187 37.73 -5.23 0.91
C MET A 187 38.76 -4.16 1.35
N LYS A 188 38.41 -3.24 2.26
CA LYS A 188 39.36 -2.27 2.83
C LYS A 188 40.23 -2.90 3.91
N ASP A 189 39.64 -3.76 4.75
CA ASP A 189 40.36 -4.44 5.84
C ASP A 189 41.38 -5.48 5.35
N VAL A 190 41.21 -6.00 4.13
CA VAL A 190 42.19 -6.93 3.49
C VAL A 190 43.36 -6.20 2.81
N LYS A 191 43.24 -4.89 2.64
CA LYS A 191 44.31 -4.05 1.99
C LYS A 191 45.11 -3.19 3.00
N SER A 192 44.79 -3.29 4.28
CA SER A 192 45.56 -2.72 5.41
C SER A 192 46.36 -3.82 6.12
#